data_4ac2930594a764926a01b010007331dc
#
_entry.id   4ac2930594a764926a01b010007331dc
#
_cell.length_a   1.000
_cell.length_b   1.000
_cell.length_c   1.000
_cell.angle_alpha   90.00
_cell.angle_beta   90.00
_cell.angle_gamma   90.00
#
_symmetry.space_group_name_H-M   'P 1'
#
loop_
_entity.id
_entity.type
_entity.pdbx_description
1 polymer ?
#
loop_
_entity_poly.entity_id
_entity_poly.type
_entity_poly.pdbx_seq_one_letter_code
_entity_poly.pdbx_strand_id
1 'polypeptide(L)'
;MMAVTPVRLVTLLIVLQLASPAWGHFTLPPLPPREEYGNIIMDRVSSREGQKPVVFPHWLHRARYTCRVCHGELDFQMKRGATEISERGNRTGKFCGACHNGKIAFRSNGNCDKCHSGDSGYSAGRFDEFLMKTSLPMAASGNGVDWSEGVRRGIIKPQSFLKKKSQDMAFDRQLLLEAEMAIIPPAVFPHKTHTAWLDCDNCHPDLFNIKRKGTHFAMEEILKGRYCGVCHMTVAFPMDDCRRCHPGMHE
;
A
#
# COMPACT_ATOMS: atom_id res chain seq x y z
N MET A 1 -24.67 -13.71 67.46
CA MET A 1 -25.16 -13.05 66.21
C MET A 1 -24.20 -11.92 65.89
N MET A 2 -23.28 -12.13 64.92
CA MET A 2 -22.33 -11.10 64.50
C MET A 2 -22.94 -10.36 63.29
N ALA A 3 -23.18 -9.09 63.45
CA ALA A 3 -23.66 -8.21 62.39
C ALA A 3 -22.54 -7.97 61.40
N VAL A 4 -22.73 -8.40 60.17
CA VAL A 4 -21.82 -8.14 59.03
C VAL A 4 -22.01 -6.67 58.63
N THR A 5 -20.99 -5.82 58.84
CA THR A 5 -21.03 -4.40 58.55
C THR A 5 -21.15 -4.15 57.03
N PRO A 6 -22.00 -3.19 56.60
CA PRO A 6 -22.27 -2.91 55.17
C PRO A 6 -21.05 -2.46 54.35
N VAL A 7 -19.97 -2.07 55.00
CA VAL A 7 -18.74 -1.60 54.39
C VAL A 7 -18.04 -2.67 53.52
N ARG A 8 -18.13 -3.95 53.91
CA ARG A 8 -17.50 -5.07 53.12
C ARG A 8 -18.24 -5.39 51.85
N LEU A 9 -19.53 -5.11 51.74
CA LEU A 9 -20.33 -5.38 50.53
C LEU A 9 -20.07 -4.32 49.46
N VAL A 10 -19.84 -3.05 49.85
CA VAL A 10 -19.53 -1.97 48.89
C VAL A 10 -18.16 -2.14 48.26
N THR A 11 -17.17 -2.61 49.01
CA THR A 11 -15.82 -2.86 48.46
C THR A 11 -15.81 -4.00 47.47
N LEU A 12 -16.63 -5.03 47.63
CA LEU A 12 -16.72 -6.14 46.70
C LEU A 12 -17.40 -5.75 45.38
N LEU A 13 -18.40 -4.85 45.44
CA LEU A 13 -19.09 -4.35 44.24
C LEU A 13 -18.22 -3.39 43.41
N ILE A 14 -17.36 -2.61 44.06
CA ILE A 14 -16.44 -1.68 43.35
C ILE A 14 -15.33 -2.47 42.60
N VAL A 15 -14.84 -3.59 43.14
CA VAL A 15 -13.82 -4.42 42.48
C VAL A 15 -14.38 -5.17 41.27
N LEU A 16 -15.67 -5.52 41.25
CA LEU A 16 -16.30 -6.17 40.10
C LEU A 16 -16.57 -5.21 38.93
N GLN A 17 -16.62 -3.93 39.14
CA GLN A 17 -16.84 -2.93 38.04
C GLN A 17 -15.58 -2.52 37.33
N LEU A 18 -14.39 -2.86 37.79
CA LEU A 18 -13.12 -2.51 37.15
C LEU A 18 -12.58 -3.56 36.18
N ALA A 19 -13.23 -4.70 36.05
CA ALA A 19 -12.90 -5.70 35.04
C ALA A 19 -13.74 -5.48 33.77
N SER A 20 -13.61 -4.31 33.16
CA SER A 20 -14.03 -4.16 31.76
C SER A 20 -13.13 -5.07 30.94
N PRO A 21 -13.67 -6.02 30.15
CA PRO A 21 -12.84 -6.76 29.21
C PRO A 21 -12.21 -5.74 28.27
N ALA A 22 -10.90 -5.67 28.28
CA ALA A 22 -10.15 -4.92 27.29
C ALA A 22 -10.33 -5.62 25.94
N TRP A 23 -11.44 -5.38 25.29
CA TRP A 23 -11.63 -5.72 23.88
C TRP A 23 -10.61 -4.88 23.15
N GLY A 24 -9.57 -5.51 22.61
CA GLY A 24 -8.60 -4.84 21.77
C GLY A 24 -9.31 -4.27 20.56
N HIS A 25 -9.71 -3.00 20.64
CA HIS A 25 -10.21 -2.29 19.48
C HIS A 25 -9.03 -2.07 18.52
N PHE A 26 -8.99 -2.81 17.43
CA PHE A 26 -8.12 -2.47 16.31
C PHE A 26 -8.59 -1.14 15.75
N THR A 27 -7.89 -0.08 16.09
CA THR A 27 -8.15 1.23 15.50
C THR A 27 -7.41 1.30 14.16
N LEU A 28 -8.16 1.21 13.08
CA LEU A 28 -7.60 1.45 11.74
C LEU A 28 -7.19 2.92 11.62
N PRO A 29 -6.00 3.22 11.08
CA PRO A 29 -5.65 4.59 10.79
C PRO A 29 -6.64 5.18 9.76
N PRO A 30 -7.01 6.46 9.91
CA PRO A 30 -7.91 7.10 8.96
C PRO A 30 -7.31 7.10 7.57
N LEU A 31 -8.13 6.78 6.58
CA LEU A 31 -7.72 6.86 5.18
C LEU A 31 -7.64 8.33 4.73
N PRO A 32 -6.64 8.69 3.93
CA PRO A 32 -6.62 9.99 3.28
C PRO A 32 -7.77 10.09 2.27
N PRO A 33 -8.10 11.31 1.81
CA PRO A 33 -9.02 11.49 0.69
C PRO A 33 -8.64 10.61 -0.51
N ARG A 34 -9.65 10.19 -1.30
CA ARG A 34 -9.43 9.23 -2.41
C ARG A 34 -8.41 9.70 -3.45
N GLU A 35 -8.37 11.00 -3.73
CA GLU A 35 -7.45 11.65 -4.66
C GLU A 35 -6.01 11.68 -4.14
N GLU A 36 -5.84 11.57 -2.84
CA GLU A 36 -4.54 11.50 -2.17
C GLU A 36 -4.09 10.07 -1.92
N TYR A 37 -5.02 9.11 -1.91
CA TYR A 37 -4.69 7.71 -1.64
C TYR A 37 -3.80 7.14 -2.75
N GLY A 38 -2.61 6.70 -2.37
CA GLY A 38 -1.56 6.26 -3.29
C GLY A 38 -0.57 7.35 -3.67
N ASN A 39 -0.68 8.55 -3.10
CA ASN A 39 0.37 9.57 -3.21
C ASN A 39 1.45 9.33 -2.16
N ILE A 40 2.71 9.40 -2.58
CA ILE A 40 3.86 9.34 -1.67
C ILE A 40 4.55 10.69 -1.66
N ILE A 41 4.69 11.26 -0.46
CA ILE A 41 5.47 12.48 -0.24
C ILE A 41 6.90 12.08 0.06
N MET A 42 7.84 12.59 -0.74
CA MET A 42 9.28 12.39 -0.59
C MET A 42 9.95 13.75 -0.30
N ASP A 43 10.37 13.93 0.94
CA ASP A 43 10.90 15.22 1.43
C ASP A 43 12.30 15.14 2.04
N ARG A 44 12.80 13.93 2.34
CA ARG A 44 14.05 13.71 3.06
C ARG A 44 15.26 14.50 2.52
N VAL A 45 15.37 14.59 1.20
CA VAL A 45 16.45 15.36 0.54
C VAL A 45 15.95 16.75 0.12
N SER A 46 14.76 16.84 -0.44
CA SER A 46 14.18 18.09 -0.94
C SER A 46 14.19 19.19 0.11
N SER A 47 13.71 18.89 1.33
CA SER A 47 13.64 19.88 2.41
C SER A 47 15.03 20.34 2.87
N ARG A 48 16.05 19.48 2.84
CA ARG A 48 17.43 19.88 3.18
C ARG A 48 18.01 20.84 2.17
N GLU A 49 17.62 20.70 0.91
CA GLU A 49 18.07 21.55 -0.20
C GLU A 49 17.13 22.74 -0.44
N GLY A 50 16.24 23.05 0.51
CA GLY A 50 15.31 24.17 0.42
C GLY A 50 14.25 24.01 -0.68
N GLN A 51 14.02 22.79 -1.17
CA GLN A 51 13.01 22.50 -2.18
C GLN A 51 11.72 21.97 -1.54
N LYS A 52 10.60 22.24 -2.19
CA LYS A 52 9.33 21.61 -1.78
C LYS A 52 9.43 20.08 -1.87
N PRO A 53 8.73 19.34 -1.02
CA PRO A 53 8.60 17.87 -1.14
C PRO A 53 8.14 17.46 -2.53
N VAL A 54 8.62 16.30 -2.98
CA VAL A 54 8.10 15.65 -4.19
C VAL A 54 6.83 14.89 -3.84
N VAL A 55 5.76 15.11 -4.59
CA VAL A 55 4.55 14.29 -4.52
C VAL A 55 4.51 13.33 -5.69
N PHE A 56 4.53 12.04 -5.40
CA PHE A 56 4.50 10.99 -6.41
C PHE A 56 3.14 10.29 -6.42
N PRO A 57 2.31 10.50 -7.46
CA PRO A 57 1.00 9.86 -7.59
C PRO A 57 1.16 8.47 -8.22
N HIS A 58 1.08 7.40 -7.41
CA HIS A 58 1.13 6.03 -7.92
C HIS A 58 0.00 5.73 -8.91
N TRP A 59 -1.19 6.28 -8.70
CA TRP A 59 -2.34 6.04 -9.57
C TRP A 59 -2.09 6.42 -11.03
N LEU A 60 -1.35 7.51 -11.29
CA LEU A 60 -1.02 7.94 -12.65
C LEU A 60 -0.02 6.99 -13.33
N HIS A 61 0.96 6.50 -12.57
CA HIS A 61 2.03 5.63 -13.07
C HIS A 61 1.55 4.19 -13.25
N ARG A 62 0.74 3.67 -12.30
CA ARG A 62 0.21 2.31 -12.36
C ARG A 62 -0.77 2.08 -13.52
N ALA A 63 -1.40 3.11 -14.04
CA ALA A 63 -2.19 3.02 -15.26
C ALA A 63 -1.35 2.67 -16.49
N ARG A 64 -0.05 2.94 -16.47
CA ARG A 64 0.90 2.76 -17.58
C ARG A 64 1.89 1.64 -17.36
N TYR A 65 2.26 1.37 -16.11
CA TYR A 65 3.30 0.43 -15.73
C TYR A 65 2.86 -0.41 -14.53
N THR A 66 3.24 -1.69 -14.54
CA THR A 66 3.10 -2.52 -13.35
C THR A 66 4.13 -2.12 -12.30
N CYS A 67 3.94 -2.57 -11.06
CA CYS A 67 4.81 -2.23 -9.93
C CYS A 67 6.27 -2.69 -10.17
N ARG A 68 6.45 -3.83 -10.87
CA ARG A 68 7.77 -4.44 -11.15
C ARG A 68 8.69 -3.53 -11.97
N VAL A 69 8.13 -2.63 -12.80
CA VAL A 69 8.95 -1.71 -13.58
C VAL A 69 9.74 -0.78 -12.66
N CYS A 70 9.07 -0.20 -11.67
CA CYS A 70 9.74 0.71 -10.75
C CYS A 70 10.47 -0.03 -9.63
N HIS A 71 9.82 -1.04 -9.04
CA HIS A 71 10.31 -1.75 -7.86
C HIS A 71 11.17 -2.99 -8.18
N GLY A 72 11.35 -3.32 -9.45
CA GLY A 72 12.27 -4.33 -9.96
C GLY A 72 13.30 -3.70 -10.88
N GLU A 73 12.94 -3.35 -12.14
CA GLU A 73 13.91 -2.90 -13.14
C GLU A 73 14.60 -1.56 -12.81
N LEU A 74 13.93 -0.63 -12.10
CA LEU A 74 14.47 0.67 -11.71
C LEU A 74 14.93 0.72 -10.26
N ASP A 75 14.87 -0.40 -9.54
CA ASP A 75 15.41 -0.60 -8.19
C ASP A 75 14.87 0.37 -7.13
N PHE A 76 13.62 0.78 -7.27
CA PHE A 76 12.95 1.53 -6.21
C PHE A 76 12.57 0.58 -5.07
N GLN A 77 13.11 0.84 -3.89
CA GLN A 77 12.82 0.03 -2.71
C GLN A 77 11.34 0.14 -2.30
N MET A 78 10.75 -0.97 -1.86
CA MET A 78 9.36 -0.99 -1.37
C MET A 78 9.17 -0.16 -0.10
N LYS A 79 10.19 -0.07 0.72
CA LYS A 79 10.15 0.72 1.96
C LYS A 79 10.26 2.21 1.64
N ARG A 80 9.31 2.99 2.13
CA ARG A 80 9.31 4.45 2.00
C ARG A 80 10.62 5.05 2.49
N GLY A 81 11.21 5.91 1.66
CA GLY A 81 12.45 6.63 1.98
C GLY A 81 13.73 5.80 1.88
N ALA A 82 13.67 4.52 1.48
CA ALA A 82 14.85 3.66 1.37
C ALA A 82 15.63 3.86 0.05
N THR A 83 14.99 4.36 -1.01
CA THR A 83 15.68 4.67 -2.27
C THR A 83 16.34 6.05 -2.19
N GLU A 84 17.63 6.11 -2.54
CA GLU A 84 18.37 7.37 -2.60
C GLU A 84 18.26 8.02 -3.98
N ILE A 85 17.14 8.73 -4.17
CA ILE A 85 16.87 9.45 -5.40
C ILE A 85 17.60 10.79 -5.35
N SER A 86 18.40 11.08 -6.40
CA SER A 86 19.11 12.34 -6.53
C SER A 86 18.80 13.03 -7.86
N GLU A 87 18.93 14.36 -7.90
CA GLU A 87 18.78 15.12 -9.12
C GLU A 87 19.77 14.65 -10.19
N ARG A 88 21.04 14.42 -9.82
CA ARG A 88 22.06 13.88 -10.72
C ARG A 88 21.66 12.52 -11.30
N GLY A 89 21.12 11.62 -10.47
CA GLY A 89 20.61 10.31 -10.93
C GLY A 89 19.50 10.48 -11.96
N ASN A 90 18.53 11.36 -11.70
CA ASN A 90 17.45 11.65 -12.63
C ASN A 90 17.97 12.24 -13.96
N ARG A 91 18.91 13.18 -13.91
CA ARG A 91 19.51 13.79 -15.11
C ARG A 91 20.32 12.79 -15.96
N THR A 92 20.86 11.75 -15.35
CA THR A 92 21.63 10.70 -16.02
C THR A 92 20.79 9.48 -16.42
N GLY A 93 19.48 9.57 -16.35
CA GLY A 93 18.56 8.52 -16.80
C GLY A 93 18.32 7.40 -15.77
N LYS A 94 18.67 7.63 -14.49
CA LYS A 94 18.32 6.74 -13.39
C LYS A 94 16.96 7.14 -12.78
N PHE A 95 16.38 6.27 -12.01
CA PHE A 95 15.14 6.52 -11.26
C PHE A 95 14.04 7.14 -12.14
N CYS A 96 13.46 8.25 -11.72
CA CYS A 96 12.43 8.97 -12.48
C CYS A 96 12.93 9.39 -13.87
N GLY A 97 14.21 9.70 -13.99
CA GLY A 97 14.87 10.11 -15.26
C GLY A 97 14.87 9.04 -16.35
N ALA A 98 14.69 7.76 -15.99
CA ALA A 98 14.55 6.67 -16.95
C ALA A 98 13.38 6.92 -17.93
N CYS A 99 12.29 7.49 -17.43
CA CYS A 99 11.11 7.82 -18.23
C CYS A 99 10.97 9.35 -18.45
N HIS A 100 11.30 10.17 -17.43
CA HIS A 100 11.21 11.64 -17.51
C HIS A 100 12.42 12.25 -18.23
N ASN A 101 12.65 11.82 -19.45
CA ASN A 101 13.78 12.15 -20.33
C ASN A 101 13.40 13.02 -21.53
N GLY A 102 12.13 13.43 -21.66
CA GLY A 102 11.59 14.22 -22.75
C GLY A 102 11.18 13.41 -23.99
N LYS A 103 11.29 12.07 -23.94
CA LYS A 103 10.83 11.15 -25.01
C LYS A 103 9.65 10.30 -24.53
N ILE A 104 9.77 9.67 -23.38
CA ILE A 104 8.72 8.79 -22.79
C ILE A 104 7.72 9.64 -22.00
N ALA A 105 8.24 10.56 -21.17
CA ALA A 105 7.46 11.52 -20.40
C ALA A 105 8.15 12.91 -20.46
N PHE A 106 7.51 13.91 -19.86
CA PHE A 106 8.12 15.25 -19.79
C PHE A 106 9.53 15.16 -19.17
N ARG A 107 10.43 16.01 -19.67
CA ARG A 107 11.81 16.07 -19.17
C ARG A 107 11.83 16.57 -17.73
N SER A 108 12.59 15.91 -16.85
CA SER A 108 12.76 16.35 -15.46
C SER A 108 13.45 17.71 -15.36
N ASN A 109 14.45 17.97 -16.21
CA ASN A 109 15.16 19.24 -16.24
C ASN A 109 14.24 20.38 -16.74
N GLY A 110 14.16 21.47 -15.98
CA GLY A 110 13.30 22.63 -16.27
C GLY A 110 11.83 22.46 -15.92
N ASN A 111 11.45 21.36 -15.26
CA ASN A 111 10.08 21.07 -14.82
C ASN A 111 10.02 20.64 -13.35
N CYS A 112 10.79 21.33 -12.51
CA CYS A 112 10.94 21.00 -11.09
C CYS A 112 9.59 20.97 -10.34
N ASP A 113 8.74 21.96 -10.62
CA ASP A 113 7.43 22.12 -9.96
C ASP A 113 6.44 20.99 -10.24
N LYS A 114 6.62 20.25 -11.35
CA LYS A 114 5.76 19.11 -11.66
C LYS A 114 5.94 17.93 -10.69
N CYS A 115 7.10 17.87 -10.03
CA CYS A 115 7.41 16.88 -9.00
C CYS A 115 7.41 17.51 -7.62
N HIS A 116 8.08 18.66 -7.46
CA HIS A 116 8.20 19.41 -6.20
C HIS A 116 6.98 20.29 -5.95
N SER A 117 5.79 19.70 -5.91
CA SER A 117 4.53 20.42 -5.67
C SER A 117 4.32 20.75 -4.18
N GLY A 118 4.88 19.98 -3.28
CA GLY A 118 4.86 20.22 -1.84
C GLY A 118 3.62 19.71 -1.12
N ASP A 119 2.51 19.54 -1.83
CA ASP A 119 1.21 19.21 -1.27
C ASP A 119 0.56 18.05 -2.03
N SER A 120 0.00 17.08 -1.30
CA SER A 120 -0.74 15.96 -1.87
C SER A 120 -2.04 16.40 -2.56
N GLY A 121 -2.69 17.45 -2.05
CA GLY A 121 -3.89 18.05 -2.67
C GLY A 121 -3.66 18.63 -4.07
N TYR A 122 -2.42 18.90 -4.45
CA TYR A 122 -2.06 19.29 -5.81
C TYR A 122 -2.49 18.27 -6.87
N SER A 123 -2.65 17.02 -6.49
CA SER A 123 -3.06 15.94 -7.40
C SER A 123 -4.58 15.78 -7.56
N ALA A 124 -5.41 16.42 -6.72
CA ALA A 124 -6.86 16.18 -6.66
C ALA A 124 -7.56 16.43 -8.01
N GLY A 125 -7.48 17.63 -8.56
CA GLY A 125 -8.08 17.95 -9.86
C GLY A 125 -7.55 17.09 -11.01
N ARG A 126 -6.29 16.69 -10.95
CA ARG A 126 -5.68 15.77 -11.94
C ARG A 126 -6.20 14.34 -11.80
N PHE A 127 -6.52 13.92 -10.60
CA PHE A 127 -7.10 12.60 -10.37
C PHE A 127 -8.48 12.50 -10.95
N ASP A 128 -9.34 13.51 -10.72
CA ASP A 128 -10.68 13.56 -11.30
C ASP A 128 -10.65 13.63 -12.82
N GLU A 129 -9.78 14.46 -13.39
CA GLU A 129 -9.56 14.51 -14.84
C GLU A 129 -9.10 13.16 -15.41
N PHE A 130 -8.20 12.47 -14.70
CA PHE A 130 -7.74 11.15 -15.08
C PHE A 130 -8.87 10.12 -15.06
N LEU A 131 -9.72 10.11 -14.03
CA LEU A 131 -10.88 9.22 -13.95
C LEU A 131 -11.87 9.46 -15.09
N MET A 132 -12.19 10.72 -15.37
CA MET A 132 -13.09 11.07 -16.48
C MET A 132 -12.56 10.60 -17.83
N LYS A 133 -11.23 10.69 -18.05
CA LYS A 133 -10.61 10.29 -19.31
C LYS A 133 -10.46 8.79 -19.47
N THR A 134 -10.34 8.04 -18.39
CA THR A 134 -10.02 6.60 -18.45
C THR A 134 -11.22 5.71 -18.29
N SER A 135 -12.33 6.19 -17.74
CA SER A 135 -13.55 5.39 -17.47
C SER A 135 -13.25 4.09 -16.70
N LEU A 136 -12.33 4.15 -15.73
CA LEU A 136 -11.93 2.99 -14.93
C LEU A 136 -13.09 2.51 -14.06
N PRO A 137 -13.19 1.19 -13.82
CA PRO A 137 -14.18 0.64 -12.92
C PRO A 137 -13.97 1.18 -11.50
N MET A 138 -15.10 1.46 -10.82
CA MET A 138 -15.06 2.00 -9.47
C MET A 138 -14.98 0.88 -8.43
N ALA A 139 -14.32 1.17 -7.30
CA ALA A 139 -14.28 0.37 -6.09
C ALA A 139 -14.77 1.18 -4.90
N ALA A 140 -15.24 0.51 -3.86
CA ALA A 140 -15.74 1.17 -2.65
C ALA A 140 -14.61 1.71 -1.74
N SER A 141 -13.37 1.25 -1.92
CA SER A 141 -12.25 1.52 -1.01
C SER A 141 -11.02 2.09 -1.73
N GLY A 142 -10.07 2.60 -0.95
CA GLY A 142 -8.83 3.19 -1.44
C GLY A 142 -9.08 4.46 -2.24
N ASN A 143 -8.46 4.58 -3.43
CA ASN A 143 -8.72 5.71 -4.32
C ASN A 143 -10.00 5.55 -5.16
N GLY A 144 -10.85 4.59 -4.84
CA GLY A 144 -12.11 4.37 -5.53
C GLY A 144 -11.99 3.72 -6.91
N VAL A 145 -10.84 3.14 -7.26
CA VAL A 145 -10.61 2.50 -8.56
C VAL A 145 -10.37 1.01 -8.41
N ASP A 146 -11.08 0.18 -9.16
CA ASP A 146 -10.76 -1.24 -9.32
C ASP A 146 -9.74 -1.43 -10.45
N TRP A 147 -8.48 -1.36 -10.07
CA TRP A 147 -7.35 -1.48 -10.99
C TRP A 147 -7.26 -2.86 -11.66
N SER A 148 -7.58 -3.91 -10.92
CA SER A 148 -7.54 -5.28 -11.44
C SER A 148 -8.63 -5.50 -12.49
N GLU A 149 -9.81 -4.99 -12.24
CA GLU A 149 -10.91 -5.01 -13.17
C GLU A 149 -10.64 -4.13 -14.41
N GLY A 150 -10.00 -2.96 -14.21
CA GLY A 150 -9.54 -2.11 -15.32
C GLY A 150 -8.60 -2.83 -16.28
N VAL A 151 -7.66 -3.62 -15.75
CA VAL A 151 -6.77 -4.48 -16.55
C VAL A 151 -7.55 -5.62 -17.20
N ARG A 152 -8.39 -6.31 -16.45
CA ARG A 152 -9.19 -7.44 -16.95
C ARG A 152 -10.11 -7.04 -18.11
N ARG A 153 -10.68 -5.84 -18.06
CA ARG A 153 -11.50 -5.27 -19.14
C ARG A 153 -10.67 -4.68 -20.30
N GLY A 154 -9.35 -4.62 -20.15
CA GLY A 154 -8.48 -4.02 -21.16
C GLY A 154 -8.58 -2.49 -21.28
N ILE A 155 -9.20 -1.82 -20.28
CA ILE A 155 -9.30 -0.35 -20.22
C ILE A 155 -7.91 0.26 -20.05
N ILE A 156 -7.10 -0.35 -19.20
CA ILE A 156 -5.67 -0.08 -19.10
C ILE A 156 -4.87 -1.34 -19.41
N LYS A 157 -3.67 -1.14 -19.99
CA LYS A 157 -2.73 -2.22 -20.34
C LYS A 157 -1.36 -1.82 -19.82
N PRO A 158 -1.12 -1.91 -18.49
CA PRO A 158 0.15 -1.52 -17.91
C PRO A 158 1.29 -2.35 -18.49
N GLN A 159 2.36 -1.69 -18.90
CA GLN A 159 3.57 -2.36 -19.38
C GLN A 159 4.30 -3.02 -18.21
N SER A 160 4.66 -4.29 -18.36
CA SER A 160 5.31 -5.05 -17.30
C SER A 160 6.83 -4.89 -17.27
N PHE A 161 7.46 -4.49 -18.39
CA PHE A 161 8.91 -4.34 -18.50
C PHE A 161 9.26 -3.18 -19.43
N LEU A 162 10.30 -2.43 -19.10
CA LEU A 162 10.89 -1.40 -19.97
C LEU A 162 11.78 -2.03 -21.03
N LYS A 163 12.52 -3.05 -20.65
CA LYS A 163 13.38 -3.84 -21.52
C LYS A 163 12.70 -5.17 -21.80
N LYS A 164 12.45 -5.46 -23.06
CA LYS A 164 11.80 -6.70 -23.47
C LYS A 164 12.66 -7.90 -23.07
N LYS A 165 12.41 -8.50 -21.89
CA LYS A 165 12.84 -9.87 -21.55
C LYS A 165 12.48 -10.25 -20.11
N SER A 166 11.31 -10.75 -19.89
CA SER A 166 11.13 -11.94 -19.07
C SER A 166 9.79 -12.54 -19.43
N GLN A 167 9.71 -13.85 -19.47
CA GLN A 167 8.43 -14.52 -19.50
C GLN A 167 7.74 -14.22 -18.17
N ASP A 168 6.52 -13.71 -18.24
CA ASP A 168 5.67 -13.63 -17.07
C ASP A 168 5.54 -15.04 -16.48
N MET A 169 6.16 -15.27 -15.34
CA MET A 169 6.04 -16.54 -14.65
C MET A 169 4.67 -16.56 -13.97
N ALA A 170 3.71 -17.18 -14.62
CA ALA A 170 2.39 -17.38 -14.05
C ALA A 170 2.52 -18.32 -12.83
N PHE A 171 2.40 -17.79 -11.63
CA PHE A 171 2.38 -18.56 -10.40
C PHE A 171 1.00 -18.49 -9.78
N ASP A 172 0.21 -19.55 -10.00
CA ASP A 172 -1.20 -19.62 -9.57
C ASP A 172 -1.33 -20.45 -8.28
N ARG A 173 -0.69 -20.00 -7.22
CA ARG A 173 -0.83 -20.61 -5.89
C ARG A 173 -1.58 -19.70 -4.95
N GLN A 174 -2.60 -20.25 -4.32
CA GLN A 174 -3.31 -19.63 -3.22
C GLN A 174 -2.79 -20.17 -1.89
N LEU A 175 -2.51 -19.29 -0.93
CA LEU A 175 -2.14 -19.65 0.43
C LEU A 175 -3.29 -19.34 1.38
N LEU A 176 -3.50 -20.25 2.33
CA LEU A 176 -4.29 -19.99 3.53
C LEU A 176 -3.33 -19.65 4.65
N LEU A 177 -3.51 -18.48 5.23
CA LEU A 177 -2.67 -17.93 6.29
C LEU A 177 -3.50 -17.90 7.57
N GLU A 178 -3.11 -18.71 8.53
CA GLU A 178 -3.79 -18.79 9.83
C GLU A 178 -3.73 -17.45 10.55
N ALA A 179 -4.86 -17.02 11.09
CA ALA A 179 -4.95 -15.82 11.93
C ALA A 179 -4.46 -16.14 13.36
N GLU A 180 -3.90 -15.13 14.04
CA GLU A 180 -3.44 -15.30 15.43
C GLU A 180 -4.59 -15.61 16.40
N MET A 181 -5.76 -15.05 16.16
CA MET A 181 -6.95 -15.29 16.95
C MET A 181 -7.81 -16.38 16.27
N ALA A 182 -8.09 -17.45 16.98
CA ALA A 182 -8.85 -18.61 16.46
C ALA A 182 -10.27 -18.25 15.97
N ILE A 183 -10.84 -17.14 16.45
CA ILE A 183 -12.16 -16.66 16.01
C ILE A 183 -12.12 -15.96 14.64
N ILE A 184 -10.93 -15.59 14.16
CA ILE A 184 -10.76 -14.95 12.86
C ILE A 184 -10.46 -16.04 11.83
N PRO A 185 -11.23 -16.11 10.73
CA PRO A 185 -10.94 -17.06 9.66
C PRO A 185 -9.57 -16.84 9.04
N PRO A 186 -8.95 -17.88 8.46
CA PRO A 186 -7.69 -17.74 7.73
C PRO A 186 -7.77 -16.67 6.64
N ALA A 187 -6.69 -15.92 6.47
CA ALA A 187 -6.57 -15.02 5.34
C ALA A 187 -6.19 -15.80 4.08
N VAL A 188 -6.73 -15.36 2.96
CA VAL A 188 -6.46 -15.93 1.63
C VAL A 188 -5.48 -15.02 0.89
N PHE A 189 -4.32 -15.56 0.52
CA PHE A 189 -3.35 -14.85 -0.30
C PHE A 189 -3.24 -15.46 -1.70
N PRO A 190 -3.75 -14.78 -2.74
CA PRO A 190 -3.67 -15.26 -4.11
C PRO A 190 -2.39 -14.76 -4.80
N HIS A 191 -1.39 -15.60 -5.01
CA HIS A 191 -0.17 -15.22 -5.74
C HIS A 191 -0.49 -14.68 -7.14
N LYS A 192 -1.39 -15.33 -7.88
CA LYS A 192 -1.76 -14.93 -9.24
C LYS A 192 -2.10 -13.45 -9.37
N THR A 193 -2.91 -12.91 -8.45
CA THR A 193 -3.31 -11.50 -8.46
C THR A 193 -2.11 -10.58 -8.21
N HIS A 194 -1.20 -10.98 -7.32
CA HIS A 194 -0.01 -10.20 -6.99
C HIS A 194 1.05 -10.28 -8.09
N THR A 195 1.30 -11.48 -8.63
CA THR A 195 2.29 -11.66 -9.69
C THR A 195 1.87 -11.07 -11.05
N ALA A 196 0.61 -10.70 -11.21
CA ALA A 196 0.19 -9.87 -12.34
C ALA A 196 0.79 -8.44 -12.30
N TRP A 197 1.19 -7.97 -11.13
CA TRP A 197 1.73 -6.61 -10.91
C TRP A 197 3.19 -6.59 -10.45
N LEU A 198 3.65 -7.63 -9.76
CA LEU A 198 4.90 -7.72 -9.01
C LEU A 198 5.72 -8.92 -9.46
N ASP A 199 7.04 -8.86 -9.30
CA ASP A 199 7.93 -10.01 -9.42
C ASP A 199 8.12 -10.70 -8.06
N CYS A 200 8.74 -11.88 -8.08
CA CYS A 200 9.00 -12.66 -6.87
C CYS A 200 9.90 -11.90 -5.88
N ASP A 201 10.90 -11.20 -6.38
CA ASP A 201 11.88 -10.43 -5.61
C ASP A 201 11.30 -9.16 -4.97
N ASN A 202 10.15 -8.66 -5.45
CA ASN A 202 9.45 -7.57 -4.78
C ASN A 202 8.88 -7.97 -3.40
N CYS A 203 8.72 -9.28 -3.17
CA CYS A 203 8.21 -9.82 -1.91
C CYS A 203 9.23 -10.69 -1.18
N HIS A 204 10.08 -11.42 -1.91
CA HIS A 204 11.00 -12.40 -1.37
C HIS A 204 12.46 -12.00 -1.63
N PRO A 205 13.37 -12.19 -0.66
CA PRO A 205 13.14 -12.65 0.72
C PRO A 205 12.76 -11.54 1.70
N ASP A 206 12.78 -10.26 1.30
CA ASP A 206 12.81 -9.09 2.18
C ASP A 206 11.53 -8.88 2.99
N LEU A 207 10.35 -9.01 2.36
CA LEU A 207 9.07 -8.91 3.04
C LEU A 207 8.62 -10.26 3.59
N PHE A 208 8.83 -11.33 2.82
CA PHE A 208 8.41 -12.68 3.17
C PHE A 208 9.51 -13.68 2.82
N ASN A 209 9.85 -14.55 3.76
CA ASN A 209 10.76 -15.64 3.48
C ASN A 209 10.14 -16.61 2.45
N ILE A 210 10.94 -17.13 1.52
CA ILE A 210 10.50 -18.12 0.53
C ILE A 210 10.05 -19.43 1.20
N LYS A 211 10.68 -19.77 2.32
CA LYS A 211 10.34 -20.98 3.07
C LYS A 211 8.94 -20.87 3.66
N ARG A 212 8.10 -21.90 3.41
CA ARG A 212 6.77 -21.98 4.01
C ARG A 212 6.84 -21.85 5.53
N LYS A 213 6.00 -20.99 6.12
CA LYS A 213 5.99 -20.63 7.54
C LYS A 213 7.32 -20.01 8.03
N GLY A 214 8.17 -19.54 7.12
CA GLY A 214 9.44 -18.91 7.46
C GLY A 214 9.33 -17.45 7.90
N THR A 215 8.18 -16.82 7.70
CA THR A 215 7.87 -15.47 8.19
C THR A 215 6.70 -15.57 9.15
N HIS A 216 6.88 -15.07 10.35
CA HIS A 216 5.79 -14.83 11.29
C HIS A 216 5.37 -13.36 11.18
N PHE A 217 4.09 -13.12 10.98
CA PHE A 217 3.53 -11.76 10.90
C PHE A 217 2.18 -11.72 11.60
N ALA A 218 1.97 -10.63 12.32
CA ALA A 218 0.76 -10.36 13.08
C ALA A 218 -0.04 -9.24 12.42
N MET A 219 -1.35 -9.21 12.65
CA MET A 219 -2.22 -8.16 12.12
C MET A 219 -1.79 -6.77 12.60
N GLU A 220 -1.37 -6.66 13.86
CA GLU A 220 -0.83 -5.41 14.41
C GLU A 220 0.37 -4.88 13.62
N GLU A 221 1.29 -5.75 13.22
CA GLU A 221 2.46 -5.37 12.44
C GLU A 221 2.09 -4.96 11.01
N ILE A 222 1.09 -5.63 10.43
CA ILE A 222 0.54 -5.27 9.12
C ILE A 222 -0.06 -3.87 9.16
N LEU A 223 -0.84 -3.55 10.20
CA LEU A 223 -1.45 -2.23 10.40
C LEU A 223 -0.41 -1.13 10.68
N LYS A 224 0.79 -1.48 11.15
CA LYS A 224 1.94 -0.58 11.25
C LYS A 224 2.70 -0.40 9.92
N GLY A 225 2.19 -0.92 8.82
CA GLY A 225 2.80 -0.79 7.49
C GLY A 225 3.92 -1.79 7.22
N ARG A 226 3.96 -2.94 7.91
CA ARG A 226 4.90 -4.03 7.64
C ARG A 226 4.22 -5.13 6.82
N TYR A 227 5.00 -6.00 6.20
CA TYR A 227 4.50 -7.14 5.42
C TYR A 227 3.46 -6.73 4.36
N CYS A 228 2.26 -7.26 4.41
CA CYS A 228 1.16 -6.86 3.52
C CYS A 228 0.87 -5.35 3.61
N GLY A 229 1.05 -4.76 4.79
CA GLY A 229 0.84 -3.33 5.06
C GLY A 229 1.75 -2.40 4.26
N VAL A 230 2.91 -2.86 3.78
CA VAL A 230 3.81 -2.06 2.92
C VAL A 230 3.05 -1.48 1.73
N CYS A 231 2.15 -2.25 1.14
CA CYS A 231 1.33 -1.83 0.00
C CYS A 231 -0.12 -1.52 0.40
N HIS A 232 -0.73 -2.36 1.26
CA HIS A 232 -2.14 -2.27 1.61
C HIS A 232 -2.49 -1.17 2.61
N MET A 233 -1.49 -0.44 3.12
CA MET A 233 -1.70 0.79 3.90
C MET A 233 -1.48 2.06 3.08
N THR A 234 -1.06 1.94 1.80
CA THR A 234 -0.63 3.11 1.03
C THR A 234 -1.12 3.13 -0.41
N VAL A 235 -0.95 2.06 -1.19
CA VAL A 235 -1.12 2.08 -2.65
C VAL A 235 -2.06 0.99 -3.19
N ALA A 236 -2.25 -0.11 -2.47
CA ALA A 236 -3.22 -1.16 -2.79
C ALA A 236 -4.56 -0.89 -2.08
N PHE A 237 -5.55 -1.78 -2.20
CA PHE A 237 -6.78 -1.59 -1.42
C PHE A 237 -6.44 -1.56 0.08
N PRO A 238 -7.08 -0.68 0.86
CA PRO A 238 -6.74 -0.49 2.27
C PRO A 238 -7.25 -1.63 3.17
N MET A 239 -6.82 -1.63 4.43
CA MET A 239 -7.11 -2.67 5.41
C MET A 239 -8.51 -2.57 6.05
N ASP A 240 -9.35 -1.64 5.64
CA ASP A 240 -10.73 -1.48 6.08
C ASP A 240 -11.69 -2.53 5.51
N ASP A 241 -11.30 -3.22 4.43
CA ASP A 241 -12.03 -4.34 3.84
C ASP A 241 -11.48 -5.69 4.34
N CYS A 242 -11.83 -6.04 5.57
CA CYS A 242 -11.33 -7.26 6.24
C CYS A 242 -11.68 -8.54 5.44
N ARG A 243 -12.87 -8.60 4.85
CA ARG A 243 -13.35 -9.78 4.12
C ARG A 243 -12.59 -10.04 2.82
N ARG A 244 -11.92 -9.06 2.29
CA ARG A 244 -11.09 -9.23 1.09
C ARG A 244 -9.88 -10.12 1.35
N CYS A 245 -9.35 -10.09 2.57
CA CYS A 245 -8.30 -11.01 3.01
C CYS A 245 -8.87 -12.20 3.78
N HIS A 246 -9.90 -11.99 4.60
CA HIS A 246 -10.55 -13.00 5.45
C HIS A 246 -11.98 -13.31 4.97
N PRO A 247 -12.16 -14.03 3.84
CA PRO A 247 -13.48 -14.19 3.21
C PRO A 247 -14.48 -14.99 4.05
N GLY A 248 -14.02 -15.70 5.07
CA GLY A 248 -14.89 -16.41 6.02
C GLY A 248 -15.45 -15.54 7.15
N MET A 249 -15.13 -14.24 7.21
CA MET A 249 -15.75 -13.35 8.20
C MET A 249 -17.20 -13.08 7.84
N HIS A 250 -18.09 -13.33 8.79
CA HIS A 250 -19.51 -12.95 8.71
C HIS A 250 -19.71 -11.49 9.15
N GLU A 251 -20.85 -10.91 8.77
CA GLU A 251 -21.25 -9.57 9.25
C GLU A 251 -21.58 -9.58 10.73
#